data_de3797b16dead1f6b092ab2c679dc8b5
#
_entry.id   de3797b16dead1f6b092ab2c679dc8b5
#
_cell.length_a   1.000
_cell.length_b   1.000
_cell.length_c   1.000
_cell.angle_alpha   90.00
_cell.angle_beta   90.00
_cell.angle_gamma   90.00
#
_symmetry.space_group_name_H-M   'P 1'
#
loop_
_entity.id
_entity.type
_entity.pdbx_description
1 polymer ?
#
loop_
_entity_poly.entity_id
_entity_poly.type
_entity_poly.pdbx_seq_one_letter_code
_entity_poly.pdbx_strand_id
1 'polypeptide(L)'
;SGTEATMSAIRLARGYTGRRKIIKFIGCYHGHVDSLLVAAGSGALTFGEPDSAGVPREMTQLTITVPYNDREAVKKAFELHGSDIAAVILEPFPANAGLYFPQNDFLHFLREITLRHDSLLIFDEVMTGFRVAPGGVQQLHGITPDLTCMGKVIGGGLPVGAFGGRAEIMDCLSPIGPVYQAGTLSGNPVAMAAGLAQLRELLDGNAYDRLEQLGARLEEGIDRKS
;
A
#
# COMPACT_ATOMS: atom_id res chain seq x y z
N SER A 1 -8.47 10.36 -2.39
CA SER A 1 -7.06 10.42 -1.96
C SER A 1 -6.52 9.03 -1.64
N GLY A 2 -5.19 8.91 -1.51
CA GLY A 2 -4.56 7.65 -1.10
C GLY A 2 -5.04 7.17 0.28
N THR A 3 -5.34 8.08 1.20
CA THR A 3 -5.93 7.75 2.51
C THR A 3 -7.27 7.04 2.36
N GLU A 4 -8.14 7.50 1.47
CA GLU A 4 -9.44 6.87 1.23
C GLU A 4 -9.28 5.50 0.55
N ALA A 5 -8.30 5.37 -0.35
CA ALA A 5 -7.99 4.09 -0.99
C ALA A 5 -7.54 3.04 0.04
N THR A 6 -6.58 3.37 0.90
CA THR A 6 -6.06 2.45 1.93
C THR A 6 -7.10 2.16 3.01
N MET A 7 -7.84 3.17 3.46
CA MET A 7 -8.96 2.99 4.39
C MET A 7 -10.00 2.00 3.86
N SER A 8 -10.37 2.15 2.59
CA SER A 8 -11.36 1.28 1.96
C SER A 8 -10.81 -0.13 1.74
N ALA A 9 -9.55 -0.26 1.33
CA ALA A 9 -8.89 -1.54 1.13
C ALA A 9 -8.80 -2.36 2.43
N ILE A 10 -8.42 -1.75 3.57
CA ILE A 10 -8.38 -2.48 4.85
C ILE A 10 -9.77 -2.83 5.36
N ARG A 11 -10.78 -1.96 5.14
CA ARG A 11 -12.18 -2.29 5.47
C ARG A 11 -12.65 -3.48 4.66
N LEU A 12 -12.35 -3.47 3.35
CA LEU A 12 -12.70 -4.57 2.45
C LEU A 12 -12.00 -5.87 2.85
N ALA A 13 -10.69 -5.82 3.16
CA ALA A 13 -9.93 -6.97 3.62
C ALA A 13 -10.54 -7.59 4.89
N ARG A 14 -10.91 -6.77 5.86
CA ARG A 14 -11.60 -7.22 7.08
C ARG A 14 -12.98 -7.81 6.77
N GLY A 15 -13.74 -7.18 5.88
CA GLY A 15 -15.08 -7.67 5.48
C GLY A 15 -15.04 -8.99 4.75
N TYR A 16 -14.07 -9.17 3.84
CA TYR A 16 -13.89 -10.40 3.07
C TYR A 16 -13.41 -11.58 3.95
N THR A 17 -12.39 -11.34 4.78
CA THR A 17 -11.80 -12.41 5.61
C THR A 17 -12.56 -12.70 6.90
N GLY A 18 -13.42 -11.79 7.36
CA GLY A 18 -14.03 -11.85 8.69
C GLY A 18 -13.05 -11.63 9.85
N ARG A 19 -11.79 -11.24 9.56
CA ARG A 19 -10.71 -11.06 10.53
C ARG A 19 -10.49 -9.59 10.84
N ARG A 20 -9.80 -9.30 11.94
CA ARG A 20 -9.74 -7.93 12.47
C ARG A 20 -8.39 -7.25 12.33
N LYS A 21 -7.28 -8.00 12.49
CA LYS A 21 -5.94 -7.44 12.58
C LYS A 21 -5.33 -7.14 11.22
N ILE A 22 -4.48 -6.12 11.17
CA ILE A 22 -3.68 -5.74 10.01
C ILE A 22 -2.22 -5.72 10.45
N ILE A 23 -1.33 -6.26 9.61
CA ILE A 23 0.11 -6.02 9.74
C ILE A 23 0.48 -4.85 8.84
N LYS A 24 1.20 -3.86 9.40
CA LYS A 24 1.87 -2.79 8.64
C LYS A 24 3.36 -2.73 9.02
N PHE A 25 4.17 -2.06 8.21
CA PHE A 25 5.61 -1.96 8.45
C PHE A 25 5.99 -0.59 9.01
N ILE A 26 6.99 -0.60 9.91
CA ILE A 26 7.61 0.61 10.45
C ILE A 26 8.19 1.42 9.29
N GLY A 27 7.90 2.71 9.27
CA GLY A 27 8.32 3.62 8.21
C GLY A 27 7.36 3.68 7.00
N CYS A 28 6.48 2.70 6.79
CA CYS A 28 5.44 2.79 5.76
C CYS A 28 4.34 3.77 6.17
N TYR A 29 3.95 4.62 5.21
CA TYR A 29 2.85 5.58 5.34
C TYR A 29 1.68 5.20 4.44
N HIS A 30 0.50 5.06 5.03
CA HIS A 30 -0.71 4.62 4.33
C HIS A 30 -1.87 5.62 4.49
N GLY A 31 -1.56 6.91 4.51
CA GLY A 31 -2.55 7.95 4.78
C GLY A 31 -2.79 8.14 6.28
N HIS A 32 -3.83 8.90 6.61
CA HIS A 32 -4.07 9.39 7.96
C HIS A 32 -5.37 8.88 8.59
N VAL A 33 -5.82 7.68 8.23
CA VAL A 33 -6.90 7.02 8.95
C VAL A 33 -6.37 6.51 10.31
N ASP A 34 -7.16 6.67 11.38
CA ASP A 34 -6.74 6.42 12.75
C ASP A 34 -6.08 5.05 12.96
N SER A 35 -6.63 4.00 12.36
CA SER A 35 -6.09 2.64 12.48
C SER A 35 -4.71 2.44 11.82
N LEU A 36 -4.25 3.38 11.00
CA LEU A 36 -2.93 3.34 10.34
C LEU A 36 -1.95 4.39 10.88
N LEU A 37 -2.42 5.32 11.73
CA LEU A 37 -1.58 6.26 12.49
C LEU A 37 -1.02 5.56 13.74
N VAL A 38 -0.08 4.65 13.50
CA VAL A 38 0.43 3.73 14.50
C VAL A 38 1.95 3.77 14.47
N ALA A 39 2.54 4.16 15.60
CA ALA A 39 3.98 4.10 15.83
C ALA A 39 4.43 2.67 16.18
N ALA A 40 5.71 2.39 15.93
CA ALA A 40 6.36 1.23 16.51
C ALA A 40 6.49 1.42 18.02
N GLY A 41 6.03 0.45 18.80
CA GLY A 41 6.37 0.41 20.22
C GLY A 41 7.82 -0.05 20.45
N SER A 42 8.22 -0.21 21.70
CA SER A 42 9.60 -0.50 22.11
C SER A 42 10.11 -1.92 21.84
N GLY A 43 9.37 -2.75 21.13
CA GLY A 43 9.73 -4.14 20.80
C GLY A 43 9.49 -4.51 19.34
N ALA A 44 10.12 -5.60 18.88
CA ALA A 44 10.03 -6.08 17.50
C ALA A 44 8.63 -6.53 17.06
N LEU A 45 7.71 -6.72 17.99
CA LEU A 45 6.29 -7.02 17.79
C LEU A 45 5.51 -6.17 18.77
N THR A 46 4.96 -5.06 18.30
CA THR A 46 4.17 -4.19 19.16
C THR A 46 2.79 -3.98 18.57
N PHE A 47 1.79 -4.11 19.44
CA PHE A 47 0.49 -3.48 19.19
C PHE A 47 0.71 -1.97 19.21
N GLY A 48 0.24 -1.32 18.15
CA GLY A 48 0.61 0.05 17.88
C GLY A 48 0.16 1.02 18.95
N GLU A 49 1.11 1.79 19.41
CA GLU A 49 0.83 3.03 20.11
C GLU A 49 0.37 4.08 19.08
N PRO A 50 -0.63 4.92 19.42
CA PRO A 50 -1.01 6.02 18.54
C PRO A 50 0.17 6.93 18.20
N ASP A 51 0.33 7.25 16.91
CA ASP A 51 1.37 8.14 16.39
C ASP A 51 0.90 9.61 16.26
N SER A 52 -0.32 9.87 16.67
CA SER A 52 -0.92 11.20 16.61
C SER A 52 -1.77 11.47 17.83
N ALA A 53 -1.70 12.70 18.33
CA ALA A 53 -2.67 13.19 19.29
C ALA A 53 -4.08 13.12 18.68
N GLY A 54 -5.05 12.71 19.49
CA GLY A 54 -6.44 12.56 19.07
C GLY A 54 -6.81 11.18 18.53
N VAL A 55 -5.85 10.28 18.36
CA VAL A 55 -6.11 8.87 17.98
C VAL A 55 -6.23 8.03 19.26
N PRO A 56 -7.41 7.45 19.57
CA PRO A 56 -7.58 6.55 20.70
C PRO A 56 -6.80 5.24 20.53
N ARG A 57 -6.30 4.68 21.64
CA ARG A 57 -5.58 3.39 21.62
C ARG A 57 -6.42 2.24 21.02
N GLU A 58 -7.71 2.28 21.24
CA GLU A 58 -8.66 1.28 20.74
C GLU A 58 -8.66 1.22 19.20
N MET A 59 -8.32 2.31 18.52
CA MET A 59 -8.24 2.37 17.06
C MET A 59 -6.95 1.72 16.52
N THR A 60 -5.89 1.71 17.31
CA THR A 60 -4.56 1.24 16.90
C THR A 60 -4.25 -0.19 17.35
N GLN A 61 -4.92 -0.70 18.38
CA GLN A 61 -4.64 -2.02 18.96
C GLN A 61 -4.91 -3.22 18.02
N LEU A 62 -5.58 -3.01 16.89
CA LEU A 62 -5.79 -4.03 15.85
C LEU A 62 -4.75 -3.94 14.72
N THR A 63 -3.77 -3.05 14.85
CA THR A 63 -2.69 -2.89 13.88
C THR A 63 -1.37 -3.32 14.49
N ILE A 64 -0.78 -4.38 13.93
CA ILE A 64 0.51 -4.92 14.33
C ILE A 64 1.58 -4.24 13.48
N THR A 65 2.58 -3.63 14.12
CA THR A 65 3.71 -3.03 13.43
C THR A 65 4.94 -3.94 13.52
N VAL A 66 5.61 -4.14 12.39
CA VAL A 66 6.85 -4.94 12.28
C VAL A 66 7.91 -4.17 11.49
N PRO A 67 9.21 -4.42 11.71
CA PRO A 67 10.25 -3.83 10.88
C PRO A 67 10.14 -4.26 9.42
N TYR A 68 10.47 -3.35 8.49
CA TYR A 68 10.56 -3.68 7.07
C TYR A 68 11.76 -4.59 6.81
N ASN A 69 11.63 -5.56 5.90
CA ASN A 69 12.63 -6.60 5.62
C ASN A 69 12.87 -7.63 6.75
N ASP A 70 12.13 -7.57 7.86
CA ASP A 70 12.25 -8.54 8.95
C ASP A 70 11.25 -9.71 8.79
N ARG A 71 11.72 -10.77 8.11
CA ARG A 71 10.90 -11.98 7.86
C ARG A 71 10.54 -12.70 9.15
N GLU A 72 11.42 -12.69 10.16
CA GLU A 72 11.18 -13.39 11.43
C GLU A 72 10.12 -12.69 12.27
N ALA A 73 10.12 -11.35 12.30
CA ALA A 73 9.05 -10.59 12.94
C ALA A 73 7.68 -10.86 12.29
N VAL A 74 7.64 -10.95 10.94
CA VAL A 74 6.40 -11.30 10.22
C VAL A 74 5.94 -12.72 10.56
N LYS A 75 6.83 -13.72 10.54
CA LYS A 75 6.50 -15.12 10.93
C LYS A 75 5.92 -15.17 12.34
N LYS A 76 6.59 -14.52 13.29
CA LYS A 76 6.14 -14.47 14.68
C LYS A 76 4.78 -13.81 14.84
N ALA A 77 4.49 -12.76 14.04
CA ALA A 77 3.17 -12.14 14.04
C ALA A 77 2.08 -13.12 13.57
N PHE A 78 2.37 -13.90 12.52
CA PHE A 78 1.45 -14.93 12.03
C PHE A 78 1.31 -16.12 12.99
N GLU A 79 2.38 -16.56 13.63
CA GLU A 79 2.32 -17.62 14.68
C GLU A 79 1.42 -17.24 15.85
N LEU A 80 1.50 -15.99 16.28
CA LEU A 80 0.73 -15.50 17.44
C LEU A 80 -0.72 -15.10 17.09
N HIS A 81 -0.96 -14.63 15.87
CA HIS A 81 -2.21 -13.96 15.52
C HIS A 81 -2.79 -14.37 14.16
N GLY A 82 -2.22 -15.35 13.46
CA GLY A 82 -2.54 -15.67 12.06
C GLY A 82 -4.02 -15.88 11.79
N SER A 83 -4.76 -16.50 12.71
CA SER A 83 -6.21 -16.67 12.58
C SER A 83 -7.03 -15.38 12.64
N ASP A 84 -6.45 -14.27 13.09
CA ASP A 84 -7.12 -12.96 13.22
C ASP A 84 -6.50 -11.88 12.29
N ILE A 85 -5.45 -12.22 11.52
CA ILE A 85 -4.84 -11.30 10.55
C ILE A 85 -5.64 -11.30 9.26
N ALA A 86 -6.29 -10.19 8.95
CA ALA A 86 -7.04 -9.96 7.72
C ALA A 86 -6.11 -9.69 6.54
N ALA A 87 -5.10 -8.85 6.75
CA ALA A 87 -4.18 -8.48 5.68
C ALA A 87 -2.82 -8.03 6.20
N VAL A 88 -1.85 -8.09 5.29
CA VAL A 88 -0.57 -7.37 5.36
C VAL A 88 -0.63 -6.23 4.36
N ILE A 89 -0.41 -4.99 4.81
CA ILE A 89 -0.31 -3.81 3.95
C ILE A 89 1.11 -3.25 3.97
N LEU A 90 1.65 -2.90 2.81
CA LEU A 90 2.97 -2.27 2.70
C LEU A 90 3.06 -1.34 1.50
N GLU A 91 3.90 -0.32 1.61
CA GLU A 91 4.49 0.34 0.45
C GLU A 91 5.57 -0.60 -0.08
N PRO A 92 5.50 -1.09 -1.33
CA PRO A 92 6.52 -2.03 -1.84
C PRO A 92 7.92 -1.39 -1.93
N PHE A 93 8.00 -0.06 -2.13
CA PHE A 93 9.19 0.77 -1.94
C PHE A 93 8.83 1.92 -1.01
N PRO A 94 9.05 1.79 0.31
CA PRO A 94 8.75 2.85 1.28
C PRO A 94 9.58 4.10 1.01
N ALA A 95 8.96 5.13 0.45
CA ALA A 95 9.64 6.37 0.09
C ALA A 95 9.56 7.44 1.18
N ASN A 96 8.58 7.34 2.10
CA ASN A 96 8.43 8.29 3.20
C ASN A 96 9.48 8.12 4.30
N ALA A 97 10.08 6.93 4.41
CA ALA A 97 11.06 6.58 5.43
C ALA A 97 12.52 6.64 4.94
N GLY A 98 12.78 7.16 3.73
CA GLY A 98 14.11 7.28 3.17
C GLY A 98 14.42 6.35 1.99
N LEU A 99 13.39 5.84 1.32
CA LEU A 99 13.46 4.97 0.16
C LEU A 99 14.18 3.64 0.46
N TYR A 100 13.46 2.73 1.07
CA TYR A 100 13.92 1.36 1.29
C TYR A 100 13.56 0.45 0.12
N PHE A 101 14.46 -0.48 -0.19
CA PHE A 101 14.16 -1.55 -1.14
C PHE A 101 13.93 -2.88 -0.42
N PRO A 102 13.02 -3.73 -0.95
CA PRO A 102 12.85 -5.08 -0.43
C PRO A 102 14.13 -5.89 -0.65
N GLN A 103 14.56 -6.60 0.39
CA GLN A 103 15.78 -7.42 0.38
C GLN A 103 15.40 -8.90 0.46
N ASN A 104 16.30 -9.78 -0.05
CA ASN A 104 16.17 -11.22 0.12
C ASN A 104 14.78 -11.78 -0.22
N ASP A 105 14.24 -11.40 -1.37
CA ASP A 105 12.91 -11.82 -1.84
C ASP A 105 11.77 -11.53 -0.85
N PHE A 106 11.87 -10.43 -0.09
CA PHE A 106 10.91 -10.09 0.95
C PHE A 106 9.47 -10.00 0.44
N LEU A 107 9.24 -9.43 -0.74
CA LEU A 107 7.89 -9.33 -1.30
C LEU A 107 7.30 -10.70 -1.66
N HIS A 108 8.11 -11.61 -2.23
CA HIS A 108 7.67 -12.97 -2.50
C HIS A 108 7.39 -13.74 -1.20
N PHE A 109 8.24 -13.58 -0.20
CA PHE A 109 7.97 -14.13 1.13
C PHE A 109 6.63 -13.65 1.70
N LEU A 110 6.31 -12.35 1.58
CA LEU A 110 5.02 -11.82 2.03
C LEU A 110 3.85 -12.42 1.26
N ARG A 111 4.00 -12.61 -0.07
CA ARG A 111 2.98 -13.29 -0.87
C ARG A 111 2.76 -14.73 -0.40
N GLU A 112 3.83 -15.48 -0.17
CA GLU A 112 3.75 -16.88 0.29
C GLU A 112 3.11 -17.01 1.68
N ILE A 113 3.54 -16.20 2.63
CA ILE A 113 3.02 -16.30 4.00
C ILE A 113 1.56 -15.88 4.09
N THR A 114 1.15 -14.85 3.35
CA THR A 114 -0.26 -14.43 3.31
C THR A 114 -1.15 -15.50 2.68
N LEU A 115 -0.73 -16.14 1.60
CA LEU A 115 -1.45 -17.27 1.00
C LEU A 115 -1.58 -18.45 1.98
N ARG A 116 -0.50 -18.80 2.69
CA ARG A 116 -0.48 -19.92 3.66
C ARG A 116 -1.46 -19.72 4.82
N HIS A 117 -1.71 -18.48 5.18
CA HIS A 117 -2.57 -18.12 6.31
C HIS A 117 -3.95 -17.59 5.90
N ASP A 118 -4.32 -17.67 4.61
CA ASP A 118 -5.57 -17.11 4.06
C ASP A 118 -5.78 -15.64 4.45
N SER A 119 -4.69 -14.88 4.51
CA SER A 119 -4.66 -13.43 4.72
C SER A 119 -4.44 -12.73 3.40
N LEU A 120 -4.88 -11.48 3.26
CA LEU A 120 -4.68 -10.74 2.03
C LEU A 120 -3.35 -9.97 2.02
N LEU A 121 -2.75 -9.88 0.84
CA LEU A 121 -1.62 -8.99 0.58
C LEU A 121 -2.12 -7.71 -0.10
N ILE A 122 -1.87 -6.55 0.51
CA ILE A 122 -2.24 -5.24 -0.03
C ILE A 122 -0.97 -4.47 -0.36
N PHE A 123 -0.80 -4.13 -1.63
CA PHE A 123 0.25 -3.20 -2.06
C PHE A 123 -0.30 -1.78 -2.08
N ASP A 124 0.29 -0.92 -1.27
CA ASP A 124 0.09 0.52 -1.35
C ASP A 124 1.04 1.09 -2.39
N GLU A 125 0.56 1.14 -3.62
CA GLU A 125 1.26 1.74 -4.77
C GLU A 125 0.87 3.21 -5.01
N VAL A 126 0.39 3.90 -3.99
CA VAL A 126 0.06 5.33 -4.09
C VAL A 126 1.28 6.17 -4.51
N MET A 127 2.50 5.77 -4.10
CA MET A 127 3.76 6.38 -4.55
C MET A 127 4.30 5.76 -5.83
N THR A 128 4.28 4.45 -5.95
CA THR A 128 5.03 3.69 -6.95
C THR A 128 4.22 3.35 -8.20
N GLY A 129 2.89 3.26 -8.08
CA GLY A 129 2.00 2.96 -9.20
C GLY A 129 2.13 3.98 -10.33
N PHE A 130 2.33 3.51 -11.55
CA PHE A 130 2.62 4.31 -12.75
C PHE A 130 3.84 5.24 -12.64
N ARG A 131 4.61 5.16 -11.55
CA ARG A 131 5.81 5.98 -11.36
C ARG A 131 7.08 5.21 -11.76
N VAL A 132 7.26 4.01 -11.20
CA VAL A 132 8.47 3.19 -11.40
C VAL A 132 8.39 2.31 -12.65
N ALA A 133 7.18 1.95 -13.05
CA ALA A 133 6.85 1.21 -14.26
C ALA A 133 5.36 1.36 -14.56
N PRO A 134 4.88 1.04 -15.78
CA PRO A 134 3.45 1.05 -16.10
C PRO A 134 2.59 0.23 -15.14
N GLY A 135 3.07 -0.92 -14.70
CA GLY A 135 2.39 -1.78 -13.71
C GLY A 135 2.93 -1.65 -12.28
N GLY A 136 3.68 -0.57 -11.97
CA GLY A 136 4.22 -0.35 -10.63
C GLY A 136 5.26 -1.39 -10.21
N VAL A 137 5.45 -1.54 -8.89
CA VAL A 137 6.38 -2.54 -8.32
C VAL A 137 5.90 -3.97 -8.54
N GLN A 138 4.60 -4.18 -8.63
CA GLN A 138 4.00 -5.47 -8.99
C GLN A 138 4.60 -6.03 -10.28
N GLN A 139 4.70 -5.20 -11.31
CA GLN A 139 5.29 -5.58 -12.59
C GLN A 139 6.79 -5.85 -12.45
N LEU A 140 7.52 -4.99 -11.74
CA LEU A 140 8.98 -5.14 -11.58
C LEU A 140 9.37 -6.44 -10.88
N HIS A 141 8.56 -6.88 -9.92
CA HIS A 141 8.83 -8.09 -9.12
C HIS A 141 8.01 -9.31 -9.54
N GLY A 142 7.11 -9.19 -10.52
CA GLY A 142 6.26 -10.30 -10.95
C GLY A 142 5.33 -10.82 -9.85
N ILE A 143 4.86 -9.94 -8.96
CA ILE A 143 3.99 -10.29 -7.83
C ILE A 143 2.61 -9.68 -8.04
N THR A 144 1.57 -10.49 -7.87
CA THR A 144 0.18 -10.03 -7.86
C THR A 144 -0.34 -10.01 -6.43
N PRO A 145 -0.55 -8.84 -5.80
CA PRO A 145 -1.22 -8.73 -4.52
C PRO A 145 -2.72 -9.02 -4.67
N ASP A 146 -3.40 -9.24 -3.55
CA ASP A 146 -4.86 -9.42 -3.54
C ASP A 146 -5.59 -8.10 -3.76
N LEU A 147 -5.05 -7.01 -3.21
CA LEU A 147 -5.54 -5.64 -3.40
C LEU A 147 -4.37 -4.68 -3.67
N THR A 148 -4.62 -3.67 -4.48
CA THR A 148 -3.71 -2.57 -4.77
C THR A 148 -4.39 -1.24 -4.47
N CYS A 149 -3.69 -0.34 -3.77
CA CYS A 149 -4.11 1.04 -3.59
C CYS A 149 -3.28 1.97 -4.48
N MET A 150 -3.94 2.92 -5.12
CA MET A 150 -3.32 3.88 -6.04
C MET A 150 -3.75 5.31 -5.71
N GLY A 151 -2.96 6.28 -6.13
CA GLY A 151 -3.22 7.70 -5.96
C GLY A 151 -2.21 8.52 -6.74
N LYS A 152 -1.95 9.75 -6.30
CA LYS A 152 -0.93 10.65 -6.86
C LYS A 152 -0.92 10.69 -8.41
N VAL A 153 -0.07 9.89 -9.05
CA VAL A 153 0.10 9.87 -10.51
C VAL A 153 -1.21 9.68 -11.27
N ILE A 154 -2.08 8.79 -10.80
CA ILE A 154 -3.36 8.50 -11.47
C ILE A 154 -4.34 9.69 -11.49
N GLY A 155 -4.06 10.73 -10.71
CA GLY A 155 -4.91 11.93 -10.64
C GLY A 155 -4.47 13.05 -11.59
N GLY A 156 -3.29 12.95 -12.21
CA GLY A 156 -2.79 14.02 -13.09
C GLY A 156 -2.70 15.39 -12.38
N GLY A 157 -2.34 15.41 -11.09
CA GLY A 157 -2.27 16.59 -10.24
C GLY A 157 -3.55 16.88 -9.45
N LEU A 158 -4.65 16.18 -9.72
CA LEU A 158 -5.91 16.31 -8.98
C LEU A 158 -6.07 15.24 -7.91
N PRO A 159 -6.93 15.48 -6.88
CA PRO A 159 -7.12 14.54 -5.79
C PRO A 159 -7.91 13.30 -6.25
N VAL A 160 -7.20 12.20 -6.44
CA VAL A 160 -7.76 10.89 -6.79
C VAL A 160 -7.16 9.83 -5.88
N GLY A 161 -7.96 8.85 -5.52
CA GLY A 161 -7.55 7.60 -4.93
C GLY A 161 -8.34 6.46 -5.56
N ALA A 162 -7.71 5.32 -5.74
CA ALA A 162 -8.36 4.11 -6.23
C ALA A 162 -7.83 2.90 -5.47
N PHE A 163 -8.66 1.90 -5.33
CA PHE A 163 -8.25 0.57 -4.89
C PHE A 163 -8.96 -0.48 -5.74
N GLY A 164 -8.32 -1.60 -5.90
CA GLY A 164 -8.85 -2.69 -6.71
C GLY A 164 -8.06 -3.97 -6.48
N GLY A 165 -8.52 -5.07 -7.05
CA GLY A 165 -7.86 -6.37 -6.92
C GLY A 165 -8.73 -7.50 -7.43
N ARG A 166 -8.60 -8.66 -6.80
CA ARG A 166 -9.32 -9.88 -7.18
C ARG A 166 -10.83 -9.65 -7.16
N ALA A 167 -11.51 -10.13 -8.21
CA ALA A 167 -12.94 -9.88 -8.42
C ALA A 167 -13.79 -10.34 -7.22
N GLU A 168 -13.53 -11.52 -6.69
CA GLU A 168 -14.28 -12.09 -5.55
C GLU A 168 -14.12 -11.28 -4.26
N ILE A 169 -13.02 -10.54 -4.10
CA ILE A 169 -12.84 -9.61 -2.98
C ILE A 169 -13.63 -8.34 -3.25
N MET A 170 -13.52 -7.81 -4.46
CA MET A 170 -14.21 -6.58 -4.87
C MET A 170 -15.74 -6.74 -4.85
N ASP A 171 -16.27 -7.92 -5.12
CA ASP A 171 -17.70 -8.24 -5.05
C ASP A 171 -18.27 -8.15 -3.63
N CYS A 172 -17.42 -8.09 -2.60
CA CYS A 172 -17.86 -7.77 -1.24
C CYS A 172 -18.26 -6.30 -1.04
N LEU A 173 -17.99 -5.41 -2.02
CA LEU A 173 -18.40 -4.01 -1.93
C LEU A 173 -19.89 -3.82 -2.24
N SER A 174 -20.52 -2.90 -1.52
CA SER A 174 -21.86 -2.45 -1.80
C SER A 174 -21.96 -1.85 -3.21
N PRO A 175 -23.07 -2.11 -3.97
CA PRO A 175 -24.30 -2.79 -3.54
C PRO A 175 -24.29 -4.32 -3.69
N ILE A 176 -23.24 -4.92 -4.26
CA ILE A 176 -23.15 -6.38 -4.46
C ILE A 176 -22.95 -7.08 -3.11
N GLY A 177 -22.01 -6.61 -2.31
CA GLY A 177 -21.68 -7.15 -1.00
C GLY A 177 -21.97 -6.18 0.17
N PRO A 178 -21.68 -6.59 1.39
CA PRO A 178 -22.04 -5.83 2.59
C PRO A 178 -21.03 -4.71 2.97
N VAL A 179 -19.87 -4.62 2.31
CA VAL A 179 -18.82 -3.65 2.67
C VAL A 179 -19.12 -2.30 2.04
N TYR A 180 -19.38 -1.29 2.87
CA TYR A 180 -19.75 0.04 2.40
C TYR A 180 -18.53 0.88 2.01
N GLN A 181 -18.62 1.52 0.85
CA GLN A 181 -17.71 2.55 0.37
C GLN A 181 -18.53 3.61 -0.36
N ALA A 182 -18.24 4.88 -0.14
CA ALA A 182 -18.83 6.00 -0.86
C ALA A 182 -17.87 7.20 -0.89
N GLY A 183 -18.06 8.06 -1.88
CA GLY A 183 -17.34 9.32 -2.00
C GLY A 183 -18.10 10.25 -2.95
N THR A 184 -18.58 11.39 -2.46
CA THR A 184 -19.37 12.35 -3.23
C THR A 184 -18.67 12.80 -4.51
N LEU A 185 -17.35 12.97 -4.46
CA LEU A 185 -16.55 13.41 -5.61
C LEU A 185 -15.87 12.25 -6.35
N SER A 186 -16.18 11.01 -6.01
CA SER A 186 -15.64 9.85 -6.71
C SER A 186 -16.05 9.87 -8.18
N GLY A 187 -15.08 9.73 -9.08
CA GLY A 187 -15.32 9.76 -10.52
C GLY A 187 -15.67 11.14 -11.06
N ASN A 188 -15.37 12.24 -10.35
CA ASN A 188 -15.66 13.56 -10.91
C ASN A 188 -14.95 13.77 -12.26
N PRO A 189 -15.64 14.35 -13.25
CA PRO A 189 -15.16 14.36 -14.64
C PRO A 189 -13.85 15.12 -14.84
N VAL A 190 -13.58 16.14 -14.04
CA VAL A 190 -12.34 16.94 -14.17
C VAL A 190 -11.13 16.10 -13.73
N ALA A 191 -11.21 15.43 -12.58
CA ALA A 191 -10.16 14.56 -12.10
C ALA A 191 -9.97 13.34 -13.01
N MET A 192 -11.05 12.76 -13.55
CA MET A 192 -10.96 11.66 -14.50
C MET A 192 -10.29 12.08 -15.82
N ALA A 193 -10.62 13.26 -16.34
CA ALA A 193 -9.98 13.81 -17.55
C ALA A 193 -8.48 14.07 -17.35
N ALA A 194 -8.11 14.68 -16.22
CA ALA A 194 -6.70 14.94 -15.89
C ALA A 194 -5.90 13.63 -15.71
N GLY A 195 -6.45 12.68 -14.97
CA GLY A 195 -5.83 11.36 -14.80
C GLY A 195 -5.66 10.63 -16.12
N LEU A 196 -6.69 10.63 -16.99
CA LEU A 196 -6.62 10.02 -18.31
C LEU A 196 -5.53 10.67 -19.19
N ALA A 197 -5.44 11.98 -19.19
CA ALA A 197 -4.40 12.71 -19.94
C ALA A 197 -2.99 12.33 -19.42
N GLN A 198 -2.79 12.31 -18.11
CA GLN A 198 -1.53 11.92 -17.48
C GLN A 198 -1.13 10.47 -17.82
N LEU A 199 -2.06 9.53 -17.73
CA LEU A 199 -1.78 8.11 -18.00
C LEU A 199 -1.50 7.87 -19.48
N ARG A 200 -2.17 8.54 -20.39
CA ARG A 200 -1.88 8.48 -21.83
C ARG A 200 -0.46 8.98 -22.13
N GLU A 201 -0.07 10.13 -21.58
CA GLU A 201 1.29 10.66 -21.76
C GLU A 201 2.37 9.69 -21.27
N LEU A 202 2.12 9.00 -20.15
CA LEU A 202 3.05 8.01 -19.60
C LEU A 202 3.13 6.73 -20.45
N LEU A 203 2.00 6.25 -20.99
CA LEU A 203 1.92 4.94 -21.64
C LEU A 203 2.19 5.03 -23.15
N ASP A 204 1.78 6.11 -23.80
CA ASP A 204 1.92 6.29 -25.24
C ASP A 204 3.26 6.94 -25.64
N GLY A 205 3.91 7.61 -24.69
CA GLY A 205 5.21 8.27 -24.85
C GLY A 205 6.39 7.36 -24.40
N ASN A 206 7.58 7.89 -24.56
CA ASN A 206 8.81 7.29 -24.02
C ASN A 206 9.16 7.82 -22.62
N ALA A 207 8.14 8.06 -21.79
CA ALA A 207 8.30 8.72 -20.50
C ALA A 207 9.22 7.95 -19.56
N TYR A 208 9.10 6.63 -19.51
CA TYR A 208 9.93 5.80 -18.63
C TYR A 208 11.39 5.78 -19.06
N ASP A 209 11.68 5.68 -20.37
CA ASP A 209 13.06 5.76 -20.91
C ASP A 209 13.69 7.11 -20.59
N ARG A 210 12.91 8.19 -20.70
CA ARG A 210 13.37 9.53 -20.37
C ARG A 210 13.63 9.70 -18.87
N LEU A 211 12.78 9.14 -18.01
CA LEU A 211 12.97 9.16 -16.56
C LEU A 211 14.24 8.40 -16.16
N GLU A 212 14.48 7.24 -16.76
CA GLU A 212 15.71 6.45 -16.55
C GLU A 212 16.96 7.24 -16.93
N GLN A 213 16.97 7.85 -18.13
CA GLN A 213 18.08 8.69 -18.59
C GLN A 213 18.34 9.89 -17.66
N LEU A 214 17.29 10.54 -17.17
CA LEU A 214 17.42 11.67 -16.25
C LEU A 214 17.91 11.20 -14.87
N GLY A 215 17.44 10.04 -14.40
CA GLY A 215 17.91 9.40 -13.16
C GLY A 215 19.39 9.09 -13.21
N ALA A 216 19.84 8.42 -14.28
CA ALA A 216 21.26 8.09 -14.49
C ALA A 216 22.15 9.36 -14.52
N ARG A 217 21.69 10.42 -15.19
CA ARG A 217 22.42 11.70 -15.24
C ARG A 217 22.52 12.34 -13.85
N LEU A 218 21.47 12.24 -13.03
CA LEU A 218 21.49 12.76 -11.66
C LEU A 218 22.47 11.98 -10.80
N GLU A 219 22.47 10.66 -10.87
CA GLU A 219 23.38 9.76 -10.16
C GLU A 219 24.84 10.07 -10.49
N GLU A 220 25.19 10.11 -11.79
CA GLU A 220 26.53 10.51 -12.22
C GLU A 220 26.95 11.91 -11.72
N GLY A 221 26.00 12.85 -11.64
CA GLY A 221 26.26 14.21 -11.17
C GLY A 221 26.52 14.28 -9.66
N ILE A 222 25.92 13.38 -8.88
CA ILE A 222 26.14 13.25 -7.43
C ILE A 222 27.48 12.57 -7.15
N ASP A 223 27.76 11.44 -7.81
CA ASP A 223 28.99 10.66 -7.62
C ASP A 223 30.26 11.46 -7.95
N ARG A 224 30.19 12.36 -8.92
CA ARG A 224 31.35 13.25 -9.26
C ARG A 224 31.66 14.30 -8.20
N LYS A 225 30.78 14.51 -7.21
CA LYS A 225 30.93 15.53 -6.15
C LYS A 225 31.18 14.92 -4.77
N SER A 226 31.10 13.62 -4.65
CA SER A 226 31.44 12.84 -3.45
C SER A 226 32.88 12.33 -3.53
#